data_7caf8974b554d214cc0aa0a0c5a54491
#
_entry.id   7caf8974b554d214cc0aa0a0c5a54491
#
_cell.length_a   1.000
_cell.length_b   1.000
_cell.length_c   1.000
_cell.angle_alpha   90.00
_cell.angle_beta   90.00
_cell.angle_gamma   90.00
#
_symmetry.space_group_name_H-M   'P 1'
#
loop_
_entity.id
_entity.type
_entity.pdbx_description
1 polymer ?
#
loop_
_entity_poly.entity_id
_entity_poly.type
_entity_poly.pdbx_seq_one_letter_code
_entity_poly.pdbx_strand_id
1 'polypeptide(L)'
;MEHRVVECTFERHAASILDIFNDAILTSTALYDYKPRSTENMVAWFQAKAEGGFPVIGIESEAGVLMAFGSYGSFRAWPAYKYSVEHSVYVHKAYRGKGLGRVVLEQLIAAAQKNDLHTIIGAIDATNTASIALHERLGFMHVGTLPQVGFKFGNWLDLVFYQLLLSTPRDPVDG
;
A
#
# COMPACT_ATOMS: atom_id res chain seq x y z
N MET A 1 -7.56 -20.30 -6.64
CA MET A 1 -8.66 -19.34 -6.87
C MET A 1 -8.21 -18.51 -8.04
N GLU A 2 -8.96 -18.61 -9.14
CA GLU A 2 -8.66 -17.78 -10.30
C GLU A 2 -8.95 -16.32 -9.99
N HIS A 3 -8.05 -15.45 -10.42
CA HIS A 3 -8.12 -14.03 -10.18
C HIS A 3 -7.42 -13.28 -11.32
N ARG A 4 -7.77 -12.02 -11.48
CA ARG A 4 -7.12 -11.13 -12.45
C ARG A 4 -6.58 -9.88 -11.77
N VAL A 5 -5.45 -9.42 -12.27
CA VAL A 5 -4.88 -8.12 -11.91
C VAL A 5 -5.58 -7.05 -12.74
N VAL A 6 -6.00 -5.98 -12.10
CA VAL A 6 -6.70 -4.85 -12.74
C VAL A 6 -6.11 -3.52 -12.28
N GLU A 7 -6.17 -2.53 -13.14
CA GLU A 7 -6.01 -1.14 -12.73
C GLU A 7 -7.34 -0.65 -12.16
N CYS A 8 -7.31 -0.16 -10.93
CA CYS A 8 -8.51 0.32 -10.26
C CYS A 8 -8.86 1.74 -10.72
N THR A 9 -10.14 1.96 -11.03
CA THR A 9 -10.70 3.27 -11.35
C THR A 9 -11.71 3.69 -10.29
N PHE A 10 -11.94 5.00 -10.18
CA PHE A 10 -12.93 5.53 -9.23
C PHE A 10 -14.32 4.93 -9.48
N GLU A 11 -14.77 4.92 -10.72
CA GLU A 11 -16.13 4.52 -11.11
C GLU A 11 -16.42 3.05 -10.77
N ARG A 12 -15.42 2.18 -10.94
CA ARG A 12 -15.62 0.74 -10.74
C ARG A 12 -15.27 0.26 -9.33
N HIS A 13 -14.29 0.90 -8.69
CA HIS A 13 -13.65 0.28 -7.53
C HIS A 13 -13.73 1.14 -6.25
N ALA A 14 -14.11 2.44 -6.34
CA ALA A 14 -14.08 3.31 -5.19
C ALA A 14 -14.91 2.81 -4.01
N ALA A 15 -16.11 2.27 -4.26
CA ALA A 15 -16.95 1.72 -3.20
C ALA A 15 -16.31 0.52 -2.50
N SER A 16 -15.77 -0.43 -3.28
CA SER A 16 -15.11 -1.63 -2.73
C SER A 16 -13.81 -1.28 -1.98
N ILE A 17 -13.03 -0.32 -2.49
CA ILE A 17 -11.83 0.17 -1.82
C ILE A 17 -12.21 0.87 -0.51
N LEU A 18 -13.27 1.68 -0.51
CA LEU A 18 -13.78 2.36 0.67
C LEU A 18 -14.19 1.36 1.77
N ASP A 19 -14.89 0.29 1.40
CA ASP A 19 -15.29 -0.76 2.33
C ASP A 19 -14.06 -1.46 2.95
N ILE A 20 -13.03 -1.75 2.15
CA ILE A 20 -11.79 -2.37 2.63
C ILE A 20 -11.04 -1.41 3.56
N PHE A 21 -10.92 -0.11 3.20
CA PHE A 21 -10.31 0.89 4.07
C PHE A 21 -11.04 1.01 5.40
N ASN A 22 -12.37 1.10 5.37
CA ASN A 22 -13.18 1.30 6.57
C ASN A 22 -13.18 0.08 7.49
N ASP A 23 -13.17 -1.14 6.93
CA ASP A 23 -12.94 -2.36 7.72
C ASP A 23 -11.57 -2.31 8.42
N ALA A 24 -10.50 -1.96 7.71
CA ALA A 24 -9.16 -1.85 8.27
C ALA A 24 -9.05 -0.75 9.34
N ILE A 25 -9.67 0.40 9.11
CA ILE A 25 -9.69 1.52 10.08
C ILE A 25 -10.37 1.11 11.38
N LEU A 26 -11.51 0.46 11.28
CA LEU A 26 -12.34 0.13 12.45
C LEU A 26 -11.86 -1.10 13.22
N THR A 27 -11.13 -2.02 12.57
CA THR A 27 -10.83 -3.33 13.14
C THR A 27 -9.35 -3.66 13.29
N SER A 28 -8.45 -2.79 12.81
CA SER A 28 -7.02 -3.09 12.81
C SER A 28 -6.14 -1.85 12.97
N THR A 29 -4.85 -2.09 13.16
CA THR A 29 -3.80 -1.05 13.16
C THR A 29 -3.09 -0.93 11.79
N ALA A 30 -3.64 -1.52 10.74
CA ALA A 30 -3.11 -1.36 9.38
C ALA A 30 -3.27 0.06 8.82
N LEU A 31 -4.22 0.83 9.36
CA LEU A 31 -4.42 2.25 9.13
C LEU A 31 -4.54 2.99 10.46
N TYR A 32 -3.94 4.17 10.53
CA TYR A 32 -3.92 4.99 11.77
C TYR A 32 -5.04 6.05 11.80
N ASP A 33 -5.97 6.02 10.84
CA ASP A 33 -7.21 6.82 10.91
C ASP A 33 -8.07 6.36 12.10
N TYR A 34 -8.74 7.30 12.75
CA TYR A 34 -9.73 7.01 13.82
C TYR A 34 -11.15 6.87 13.29
N LYS A 35 -11.48 7.59 12.21
CA LYS A 35 -12.83 7.64 11.65
C LYS A 35 -12.88 7.02 10.27
N PRO A 36 -13.98 6.34 9.92
CA PRO A 36 -14.20 5.87 8.56
C PRO A 36 -14.09 7.01 7.54
N ARG A 37 -13.59 6.66 6.36
CA ARG A 37 -13.54 7.57 5.21
C ARG A 37 -14.91 7.66 4.55
N SER A 38 -15.15 8.78 3.86
CA SER A 38 -16.35 9.02 3.06
C SER A 38 -16.08 8.83 1.56
N THR A 39 -17.14 8.88 0.75
CA THR A 39 -17.02 8.87 -0.71
C THR A 39 -16.21 10.07 -1.21
N GLU A 40 -16.39 11.25 -0.61
CA GLU A 40 -15.63 12.46 -0.96
C GLU A 40 -14.13 12.28 -0.68
N ASN A 41 -13.77 11.58 0.39
CA ASN A 41 -12.37 11.22 0.64
C ASN A 41 -11.82 10.32 -0.48
N MET A 42 -12.63 9.42 -1.04
CA MET A 42 -12.21 8.56 -2.16
C MET A 42 -12.02 9.35 -3.46
N VAL A 43 -12.85 10.35 -3.74
CA VAL A 43 -12.64 11.26 -4.88
C VAL A 43 -11.27 11.92 -4.78
N ALA A 44 -10.98 12.56 -3.64
CA ALA A 44 -9.70 13.21 -3.40
C ALA A 44 -8.51 12.22 -3.46
N TRP A 45 -8.68 11.02 -2.93
CA TRP A 45 -7.65 9.99 -2.94
C TRP A 45 -7.31 9.52 -4.36
N PHE A 46 -8.31 9.19 -5.19
CA PHE A 46 -8.09 8.79 -6.58
C PHE A 46 -7.50 9.94 -7.42
N GLN A 47 -7.96 11.17 -7.19
CA GLN A 47 -7.41 12.35 -7.86
C GLN A 47 -5.92 12.52 -7.54
N ALA A 48 -5.54 12.43 -6.26
CA ALA A 48 -4.13 12.54 -5.84
C ALA A 48 -3.27 11.42 -6.45
N LYS A 49 -3.82 10.18 -6.60
CA LYS A 49 -3.11 9.10 -7.28
C LYS A 49 -2.89 9.40 -8.77
N ALA A 50 -3.91 9.90 -9.45
CA ALA A 50 -3.82 10.27 -10.86
C ALA A 50 -2.83 11.42 -11.09
N GLU A 51 -2.89 12.48 -10.29
CA GLU A 51 -1.99 13.64 -10.36
C GLU A 51 -0.53 13.25 -10.10
N GLY A 52 -0.30 12.32 -9.16
CA GLY A 52 1.04 11.80 -8.85
C GLY A 52 1.56 10.76 -9.83
N GLY A 53 0.75 10.29 -10.79
CA GLY A 53 1.10 9.18 -11.66
C GLY A 53 1.26 7.85 -10.91
N PHE A 54 0.59 7.69 -9.77
CA PHE A 54 0.71 6.51 -8.91
C PHE A 54 -0.37 5.47 -9.26
N PRO A 55 0.02 4.20 -9.46
CA PRO A 55 -0.93 3.15 -9.80
C PRO A 55 -1.83 2.80 -8.61
N VAL A 56 -3.06 2.40 -8.91
CA VAL A 56 -3.93 1.71 -7.97
C VAL A 56 -4.21 0.32 -8.56
N ILE A 57 -3.56 -0.69 -8.00
CA ILE A 57 -3.60 -2.07 -8.52
C ILE A 57 -4.55 -2.90 -7.68
N GLY A 58 -5.49 -3.55 -8.33
CA GLY A 58 -6.47 -4.43 -7.69
C GLY A 58 -6.35 -5.87 -8.14
N ILE A 59 -6.87 -6.77 -7.30
CA ILE A 59 -7.07 -8.18 -7.62
C ILE A 59 -8.57 -8.45 -7.57
N GLU A 60 -9.14 -8.79 -8.70
CA GLU A 60 -10.55 -9.17 -8.81
C GLU A 60 -10.72 -10.69 -8.94
N SER A 61 -11.82 -11.20 -8.41
CA SER A 61 -12.29 -12.54 -8.72
C SER A 61 -12.85 -12.60 -10.15
N GLU A 62 -13.14 -13.81 -10.66
CA GLU A 62 -13.83 -13.99 -11.95
C GLU A 62 -15.19 -13.28 -12.01
N ALA A 63 -15.88 -13.19 -10.88
CA ALA A 63 -17.14 -12.47 -10.76
C ALA A 63 -16.98 -10.93 -10.68
N GLY A 64 -15.75 -10.40 -10.77
CA GLY A 64 -15.48 -8.96 -10.71
C GLY A 64 -15.51 -8.36 -9.29
N VAL A 65 -15.42 -9.19 -8.25
CA VAL A 65 -15.34 -8.73 -6.87
C VAL A 65 -13.90 -8.34 -6.54
N LEU A 66 -13.68 -7.13 -6.07
CA LEU A 66 -12.37 -6.66 -5.60
C LEU A 66 -11.99 -7.37 -4.30
N MET A 67 -10.95 -8.18 -4.33
CA MET A 67 -10.48 -8.99 -3.20
C MET A 67 -9.30 -8.37 -2.46
N ALA A 68 -8.47 -7.61 -3.16
CA ALA A 68 -7.31 -6.92 -2.61
C ALA A 68 -6.95 -5.76 -3.50
N PHE A 69 -6.26 -4.78 -2.95
CA PHE A 69 -5.68 -3.68 -3.74
C PHE A 69 -4.44 -3.12 -3.03
N GLY A 70 -3.68 -2.36 -3.78
CA GLY A 70 -2.55 -1.60 -3.27
C GLY A 70 -2.22 -0.42 -4.17
N SER A 71 -1.43 0.46 -3.62
CA SER A 71 -0.92 1.64 -4.30
C SER A 71 0.38 2.09 -3.63
N TYR A 72 1.06 3.02 -4.23
CA TYR A 72 2.10 3.79 -3.56
C TYR A 72 1.88 5.29 -3.76
N GLY A 73 2.62 6.09 -3.02
CA GLY A 73 2.66 7.54 -3.11
C GLY A 73 4.05 8.05 -2.74
N SER A 74 4.26 9.36 -2.82
CA SER A 74 5.53 9.98 -2.43
C SER A 74 5.88 9.65 -0.98
N PHE A 75 7.12 9.26 -0.73
CA PHE A 75 7.59 9.01 0.64
C PHE A 75 7.65 10.30 1.46
N ARG A 76 8.19 11.37 0.87
CA ARG A 76 8.29 12.71 1.48
C ARG A 76 8.10 13.78 0.39
N ALA A 77 7.71 14.98 0.79
CA ALA A 77 7.40 16.07 -0.12
C ALA A 77 8.63 16.75 -0.76
N TRP A 78 9.82 16.55 -0.22
CA TRP A 78 11.05 17.20 -0.73
C TRP A 78 11.47 16.61 -2.07
N PRO A 79 11.91 17.42 -3.06
CA PRO A 79 12.25 16.96 -4.40
C PRO A 79 13.30 15.86 -4.46
N ALA A 80 14.27 15.84 -3.54
CA ALA A 80 15.30 14.81 -3.47
C ALA A 80 14.76 13.38 -3.21
N TYR A 81 13.49 13.24 -2.74
CA TYR A 81 12.83 11.95 -2.57
C TYR A 81 12.06 11.49 -3.80
N LYS A 82 12.24 12.11 -4.97
CA LYS A 82 11.47 11.81 -6.19
C LYS A 82 11.52 10.36 -6.66
N TYR A 83 12.56 9.62 -6.29
CA TYR A 83 12.71 8.20 -6.62
C TYR A 83 12.25 7.26 -5.49
N SER A 84 11.67 7.80 -4.42
CA SER A 84 11.25 7.05 -3.24
C SER A 84 9.75 7.11 -3.06
N VAL A 85 9.13 5.94 -2.88
CA VAL A 85 7.69 5.82 -2.64
C VAL A 85 7.41 5.00 -1.39
N GLU A 86 6.30 5.31 -0.74
CA GLU A 86 5.72 4.50 0.32
C GLU A 86 4.47 3.79 -0.21
N HIS A 87 4.42 2.48 -0.06
CA HIS A 87 3.30 1.68 -0.52
C HIS A 87 2.34 1.32 0.60
N SER A 88 1.14 0.90 0.20
CA SER A 88 0.19 0.23 1.06
C SER A 88 -0.54 -0.88 0.32
N VAL A 89 -0.84 -1.98 1.04
CA VAL A 89 -1.55 -3.15 0.51
C VAL A 89 -2.65 -3.54 1.49
N TYR A 90 -3.84 -3.76 0.97
CA TYR A 90 -5.00 -4.16 1.75
C TYR A 90 -5.70 -5.35 1.11
N VAL A 91 -6.10 -6.29 1.94
CA VAL A 91 -6.86 -7.49 1.52
C VAL A 91 -8.21 -7.48 2.22
N HIS A 92 -9.28 -7.61 1.44
CA HIS A 92 -10.63 -7.72 1.96
C HIS A 92 -10.72 -8.90 2.94
N LYS A 93 -11.41 -8.72 4.06
CA LYS A 93 -11.45 -9.67 5.19
C LYS A 93 -11.81 -11.11 4.79
N ALA A 94 -12.73 -11.29 3.86
CA ALA A 94 -13.16 -12.61 3.40
C ALA A 94 -12.12 -13.34 2.53
N TYR A 95 -11.05 -12.65 2.10
CA TYR A 95 -10.03 -13.18 1.19
C TYR A 95 -8.63 -13.18 1.80
N ARG A 96 -8.48 -12.85 3.08
CA ARG A 96 -7.20 -12.93 3.81
C ARG A 96 -6.67 -14.38 3.86
N GLY A 97 -5.37 -14.52 4.01
CA GLY A 97 -4.71 -15.83 4.09
C GLY A 97 -4.58 -16.59 2.77
N LYS A 98 -4.97 -15.99 1.63
CA LYS A 98 -4.95 -16.61 0.29
C LYS A 98 -3.79 -16.12 -0.61
N GLY A 99 -2.79 -15.45 -0.03
CA GLY A 99 -1.63 -14.96 -0.78
C GLY A 99 -1.85 -13.69 -1.61
N LEU A 100 -3.05 -13.11 -1.60
CA LEU A 100 -3.37 -11.95 -2.45
C LEU A 100 -2.53 -10.71 -2.16
N GLY A 101 -2.18 -10.48 -0.90
CA GLY A 101 -1.28 -9.38 -0.53
C GLY A 101 0.09 -9.48 -1.20
N ARG A 102 0.61 -10.70 -1.36
CA ARG A 102 1.84 -10.95 -2.10
C ARG A 102 1.69 -10.57 -3.58
N VAL A 103 0.62 -11.03 -4.22
CA VAL A 103 0.36 -10.72 -5.64
C VAL A 103 0.31 -9.22 -5.86
N VAL A 104 -0.43 -8.48 -5.02
CA VAL A 104 -0.51 -7.01 -5.10
C VAL A 104 0.87 -6.37 -4.94
N LEU A 105 1.65 -6.78 -3.93
CA LEU A 105 2.96 -6.17 -3.66
C LEU A 105 3.97 -6.47 -4.78
N GLU A 106 3.96 -7.67 -5.36
CA GLU A 106 4.77 -8.01 -6.54
C GLU A 106 4.42 -7.11 -7.75
N GLN A 107 3.13 -6.81 -7.96
CA GLN A 107 2.69 -5.89 -9.02
C GLN A 107 3.12 -4.43 -8.75
N LEU A 108 3.07 -3.99 -7.49
CA LEU A 108 3.55 -2.66 -7.12
C LEU A 108 5.07 -2.53 -7.31
N ILE A 109 5.85 -3.57 -7.00
CA ILE A 109 7.29 -3.60 -7.24
C ILE A 109 7.57 -3.48 -8.75
N ALA A 110 6.87 -4.27 -9.58
CA ALA A 110 7.02 -4.19 -11.04
C ALA A 110 6.63 -2.82 -11.59
N ALA A 111 5.55 -2.22 -11.10
CA ALA A 111 5.13 -0.88 -11.48
C ALA A 111 6.15 0.18 -11.07
N ALA A 112 6.74 0.07 -9.89
CA ALA A 112 7.78 0.99 -9.42
C ALA A 112 9.04 0.92 -10.29
N GLN A 113 9.48 -0.28 -10.68
CA GLN A 113 10.59 -0.46 -11.63
C GLN A 113 10.29 0.16 -12.99
N LYS A 114 9.07 -0.08 -13.53
CA LYS A 114 8.62 0.50 -14.81
C LYS A 114 8.59 2.03 -14.78
N ASN A 115 8.32 2.62 -13.61
CA ASN A 115 8.26 4.07 -13.40
C ASN A 115 9.61 4.66 -12.95
N ASP A 116 10.72 3.94 -13.13
CA ASP A 116 12.07 4.38 -12.77
C ASP A 116 12.23 4.83 -11.31
N LEU A 117 11.48 4.23 -10.40
CA LEU A 117 11.65 4.45 -8.96
C LEU A 117 12.81 3.60 -8.44
N HIS A 118 13.43 4.03 -7.34
CA HIS A 118 14.59 3.37 -6.73
C HIS A 118 14.28 2.70 -5.40
N THR A 119 13.39 3.29 -4.63
CA THR A 119 13.13 2.85 -3.26
C THR A 119 11.64 2.69 -3.03
N ILE A 120 11.25 1.52 -2.52
CA ILE A 120 9.91 1.27 -2.00
C ILE A 120 10.00 1.08 -0.49
N ILE A 121 9.19 1.82 0.25
CA ILE A 121 9.13 1.77 1.71
C ILE A 121 7.77 1.22 2.13
N GLY A 122 7.78 0.28 3.06
CA GLY A 122 6.61 -0.19 3.79
C GLY A 122 6.68 0.30 5.24
N ALA A 123 5.65 1.00 5.70
CA ALA A 123 5.48 1.37 7.10
C ALA A 123 4.44 0.42 7.72
N ILE A 124 4.87 -0.38 8.69
CA ILE A 124 4.09 -1.52 9.20
C ILE A 124 3.98 -1.41 10.71
N ASP A 125 2.79 -1.64 11.26
CA ASP A 125 2.64 -1.83 12.70
C ASP A 125 3.51 -3.01 13.16
N ALA A 126 4.32 -2.82 14.19
CA ALA A 126 5.30 -3.81 14.64
C ALA A 126 4.66 -5.13 15.11
N THR A 127 3.37 -5.13 15.42
CA THR A 127 2.61 -6.33 15.79
C THR A 127 2.06 -7.10 14.59
N ASN A 128 2.10 -6.52 13.38
CA ASN A 128 1.62 -7.16 12.15
C ASN A 128 2.67 -8.10 11.56
N THR A 129 2.92 -9.21 12.26
CA THR A 129 3.94 -10.21 11.88
C THR A 129 3.70 -10.81 10.50
N ALA A 130 2.45 -10.95 10.07
CA ALA A 130 2.11 -11.46 8.76
C ALA A 130 2.56 -10.52 7.63
N SER A 131 2.36 -9.21 7.81
CA SER A 131 2.85 -8.20 6.87
C SER A 131 4.37 -8.14 6.86
N ILE A 132 5.01 -8.17 8.03
CA ILE A 132 6.47 -8.21 8.16
C ILE A 132 7.04 -9.40 7.38
N ALA A 133 6.54 -10.61 7.63
CA ALA A 133 6.99 -11.82 6.94
C ALA A 133 6.78 -11.76 5.42
N LEU A 134 5.70 -11.12 4.95
CA LEU A 134 5.45 -10.90 3.54
C LEU A 134 6.54 -10.01 2.92
N HIS A 135 6.86 -8.90 3.56
CA HIS A 135 7.89 -7.96 3.08
C HIS A 135 9.27 -8.60 3.04
N GLU A 136 9.66 -9.30 4.09
CA GLU A 136 10.94 -10.01 4.16
C GLU A 136 11.08 -11.06 3.04
N ARG A 137 10.02 -11.83 2.74
CA ARG A 137 10.00 -12.79 1.63
C ARG A 137 10.16 -12.16 0.25
N LEU A 138 9.80 -10.90 0.09
CA LEU A 138 9.94 -10.13 -1.15
C LEU A 138 11.23 -9.29 -1.19
N GLY A 139 12.13 -9.50 -0.22
CA GLY A 139 13.45 -8.88 -0.20
C GLY A 139 13.50 -7.51 0.47
N PHE A 140 12.43 -7.06 1.10
CA PHE A 140 12.48 -5.87 1.94
C PHE A 140 13.29 -6.15 3.19
N MET A 141 14.08 -5.16 3.61
CA MET A 141 14.89 -5.22 4.82
C MET A 141 14.37 -4.23 5.86
N HIS A 142 14.40 -4.63 7.14
CA HIS A 142 14.12 -3.74 8.26
C HIS A 142 15.17 -2.63 8.31
N VAL A 143 14.73 -1.37 8.30
CA VAL A 143 15.64 -0.21 8.30
C VAL A 143 15.43 0.72 9.48
N GLY A 144 14.42 0.49 10.30
CA GLY A 144 14.20 1.27 11.51
C GLY A 144 12.89 0.97 12.21
N THR A 145 12.85 1.31 13.49
CA THR A 145 11.66 1.23 14.33
C THR A 145 11.43 2.58 15.01
N LEU A 146 10.19 3.05 14.97
CA LEU A 146 9.73 4.22 15.72
C LEU A 146 8.84 3.74 16.87
N PRO A 147 9.37 3.66 18.10
CA PRO A 147 8.57 3.23 19.24
C PRO A 147 7.54 4.30 19.60
N GLN A 148 6.32 3.85 19.95
CA GLN A 148 5.23 4.68 20.45
C GLN A 148 4.88 5.89 19.56
N VAL A 149 4.99 5.75 18.26
CA VAL A 149 4.75 6.84 17.30
C VAL A 149 3.26 7.05 17.00
N GLY A 150 2.44 6.04 17.19
CA GLY A 150 0.99 6.09 17.02
C GLY A 150 0.25 5.69 18.31
N PHE A 151 -1.03 6.07 18.40
CA PHE A 151 -1.91 5.65 19.50
C PHE A 151 -3.26 5.26 18.92
N LYS A 152 -3.70 4.01 19.14
CA LYS A 152 -4.99 3.51 18.65
C LYS A 152 -5.48 2.36 19.52
N PHE A 153 -6.81 2.24 19.66
CA PHE A 153 -7.46 1.21 20.48
C PHE A 153 -6.92 1.17 21.94
N GLY A 154 -6.59 2.35 22.49
CA GLY A 154 -6.07 2.46 23.86
C GLY A 154 -4.61 2.05 24.05
N ASN A 155 -3.85 1.82 22.97
CA ASN A 155 -2.46 1.38 23.04
C ASN A 155 -1.54 2.29 22.21
N TRP A 156 -0.31 2.49 22.70
CA TRP A 156 0.77 3.02 21.91
C TRP A 156 1.22 2.00 20.88
N LEU A 157 1.50 2.46 19.66
CA LEU A 157 1.87 1.64 18.53
C LEU A 157 3.30 1.93 18.09
N ASP A 158 4.07 0.86 17.92
CA ASP A 158 5.40 0.94 17.32
C ASP A 158 5.28 0.74 15.81
N LEU A 159 5.98 1.55 15.04
CA LEU A 159 6.03 1.46 13.58
C LEU A 159 7.40 0.97 13.14
N VAL A 160 7.42 -0.05 12.29
CA VAL A 160 8.64 -0.54 11.65
C VAL A 160 8.67 -0.14 10.19
N PHE A 161 9.84 0.28 9.72
CA PHE A 161 10.08 0.56 8.31
C PHE A 161 10.84 -0.58 7.66
N TYR A 162 10.29 -1.04 6.54
CA TYR A 162 10.91 -2.02 5.65
C TYR A 162 11.16 -1.37 4.30
N GLN A 163 12.34 -1.57 3.73
CA GLN A 163 12.78 -0.92 2.51
C GLN A 163 13.23 -1.96 1.48
N LEU A 164 12.80 -1.77 0.23
CA LEU A 164 13.32 -2.48 -0.92
C LEU A 164 14.03 -1.50 -1.85
N LEU A 165 15.29 -1.79 -2.18
CA LEU A 165 16.05 -1.06 -3.20
C LEU A 165 15.86 -1.75 -4.56
N LEU A 166 15.55 -0.95 -5.57
CA LEU A 166 15.39 -1.40 -6.96
C LEU A 166 16.65 -1.07 -7.77
N SER A 167 16.83 -1.74 -8.89
CA SER A 167 17.92 -1.47 -9.82
C SER A 167 17.67 -0.26 -10.73
N THR A 168 16.53 0.38 -10.60
CA THR A 168 16.10 1.59 -11.33
C THR A 168 16.27 2.85 -10.48
N PRO A 169 16.32 4.06 -11.08
CA PRO A 169 16.61 4.28 -12.49
C PRO A 169 18.06 3.90 -12.82
N ARG A 170 18.32 3.64 -14.11
CA ARG A 170 19.69 3.33 -14.55
C ARG A 170 20.62 4.54 -14.44
N ASP A 171 20.10 5.70 -14.81
CA ASP A 171 20.82 6.98 -14.82
C ASP A 171 20.00 8.02 -14.03
N PRO A 172 20.14 8.06 -12.71
CA PRO A 172 19.44 9.05 -11.89
C PRO A 172 19.97 10.47 -12.17
N VAL A 173 19.05 11.43 -12.10
CA VAL A 173 19.37 12.86 -12.34
C VAL A 173 18.84 13.73 -11.21
N ASP A 174 19.50 14.85 -10.98
CA ASP A 174 18.96 15.90 -10.11
C ASP A 174 17.70 16.54 -10.74
N GLY A 175 16.96 17.24 -9.94
CA GLY A 175 15.72 17.92 -10.38
C GLY A 175 15.96 19.25 -11.04
#